data_bd9efb9eb3e06b75c77f2c393069f0da
#
_entry.id   bd9efb9eb3e06b75c77f2c393069f0da
#
_cell.length_a   1.000
_cell.length_b   1.000
_cell.length_c   1.000
_cell.angle_alpha   90.00
_cell.angle_beta   90.00
_cell.angle_gamma   90.00
#
_symmetry.space_group_name_H-M   'P 1'
#
loop_
_entity.id
_entity.type
_entity.pdbx_description
1 polymer ?
#
loop_
_entity_poly.entity_id
_entity_poly.type
_entity_poly.pdbx_seq_one_letter_code
_entity_poly.pdbx_strand_id
1 'polypeptide(L)'
;MLSDKINSLPISQTVAMTAKAHDLKNQGIDVITLSAGEPDFDIPDYIKDAAVDAINENYHKYSPVDGFLDLKKAICKKFKRDNNLDYDTDQIVVSTGAKQSIANVCMSLINKGDEVVIPTPYWVSYSAMVSLADGIPVFVHPNKNSNYKVTAKQLESAITDKTKMVMLNSPNNPSGSVFTKEEYLELSKVLIKYPKVIVVSDEIYEHINYGVESVSFASLPGMYERTVTVNGISKAFAMTGWRIGYLGAPKILAKACNKMQGQITSGANCIAQRAAITALEESPERIKYMVDEFKIRRNLIIGLVNQINGFKVSQPPSGAFYIFPEVSELFGKTFGGQLINNANDLSMLILEKAHVATVPGDAFGYPECIRISYSASREQIKEAIIRIKDLLS
;
A
#
# COMPACT_ATOMS: atom_id res chain seq x y z
N MET A 1 -10.10 31.35 4.30
CA MET A 1 -8.67 31.32 4.62
C MET A 1 -7.99 30.11 3.97
N LEU A 2 -8.54 28.91 4.09
CA LEU A 2 -8.03 27.70 3.43
C LEU A 2 -8.64 27.54 2.03
N SER A 3 -7.93 26.87 1.12
CA SER A 3 -8.45 26.55 -0.21
C SER A 3 -9.57 25.51 -0.13
N ASP A 4 -10.47 25.52 -1.12
CA ASP A 4 -11.54 24.54 -1.22
C ASP A 4 -10.98 23.10 -1.34
N LYS A 5 -9.85 22.95 -2.02
CA LYS A 5 -9.14 21.69 -2.12
C LYS A 5 -8.79 21.06 -0.76
N ILE A 6 -8.22 21.85 0.15
CA ILE A 6 -7.85 21.30 1.48
C ILE A 6 -9.08 21.05 2.35
N ASN A 7 -10.11 21.88 2.20
CA ASN A 7 -11.38 21.72 2.94
C ASN A 7 -12.17 20.48 2.48
N SER A 8 -12.03 20.08 1.22
CA SER A 8 -12.68 18.88 0.67
C SER A 8 -11.99 17.57 0.98
N LEU A 9 -10.73 17.59 1.43
CA LEU A 9 -10.00 16.36 1.73
C LEU A 9 -10.42 15.78 3.08
N PRO A 10 -10.81 14.50 3.12
CA PRO A 10 -11.08 13.84 4.39
C PRO A 10 -9.78 13.66 5.19
N ILE A 11 -9.88 13.76 6.51
CA ILE A 11 -8.77 13.37 7.40
C ILE A 11 -8.54 11.86 7.24
N SER A 12 -7.29 11.47 7.03
CA SER A 12 -6.94 10.05 6.95
C SER A 12 -7.26 9.35 8.27
N GLN A 13 -8.21 8.43 8.26
CA GLN A 13 -8.61 7.67 9.46
C GLN A 13 -7.44 6.85 10.03
N THR A 14 -6.54 6.34 9.17
CA THR A 14 -5.32 5.66 9.63
C THR A 14 -4.43 6.60 10.45
N VAL A 15 -4.24 7.84 9.98
CA VAL A 15 -3.46 8.85 10.70
C VAL A 15 -4.14 9.26 11.99
N ALA A 16 -5.46 9.46 11.97
CA ALA A 16 -6.25 9.82 13.16
C ALA A 16 -6.18 8.74 14.24
N MET A 17 -6.34 7.45 13.87
CA MET A 17 -6.21 6.32 14.80
C MET A 17 -4.80 6.21 15.39
N THR A 18 -3.78 6.43 14.56
CA THR A 18 -2.38 6.42 15.02
C THR A 18 -2.09 7.57 15.99
N ALA A 19 -2.58 8.78 15.69
CA ALA A 19 -2.44 9.94 16.57
C ALA A 19 -3.13 9.69 17.93
N LYS A 20 -4.37 9.18 17.93
CA LYS A 20 -5.09 8.88 19.17
C LYS A 20 -4.40 7.78 19.99
N ALA A 21 -3.86 6.75 19.34
CA ALA A 21 -3.06 5.73 20.01
C ALA A 21 -1.79 6.32 20.65
N HIS A 22 -1.13 7.25 19.97
CA HIS A 22 0.03 7.97 20.48
C HIS A 22 -0.32 8.83 21.69
N ASP A 23 -1.45 9.57 21.64
CA ASP A 23 -1.92 10.39 22.75
C ASP A 23 -2.20 9.56 24.01
N LEU A 24 -2.81 8.36 23.85
CA LEU A 24 -3.01 7.44 24.97
C LEU A 24 -1.68 6.92 25.54
N LYS A 25 -0.71 6.59 24.68
CA LYS A 25 0.64 6.21 25.14
C LYS A 25 1.33 7.33 25.90
N ASN A 26 1.20 8.57 25.48
CA ASN A 26 1.75 9.75 26.20
C ASN A 26 1.09 9.95 27.58
N GLN A 27 -0.13 9.44 27.80
CA GLN A 27 -0.81 9.41 29.08
C GLN A 27 -0.39 8.22 29.96
N GLY A 28 0.57 7.39 29.51
CA GLY A 28 1.08 6.23 30.23
C GLY A 28 0.24 4.95 30.03
N ILE A 29 -0.70 4.95 29.09
CA ILE A 29 -1.54 3.78 28.78
C ILE A 29 -0.76 2.83 27.85
N ASP A 30 -0.72 1.54 28.18
CA ASP A 30 -0.09 0.50 27.35
C ASP A 30 -0.98 0.18 26.14
N VAL A 31 -0.77 0.89 25.03
CA VAL A 31 -1.50 0.69 23.77
C VAL A 31 -0.68 -0.15 22.79
N ILE A 32 -1.26 -1.27 22.36
CA ILE A 32 -0.69 -2.10 21.28
C ILE A 32 -1.18 -1.57 19.92
N THR A 33 -0.24 -1.20 19.03
CA THR A 33 -0.56 -0.58 17.75
C THR A 33 -0.60 -1.62 16.63
N LEU A 34 -1.80 -2.06 16.24
CA LEU A 34 -2.04 -2.91 15.07
C LEU A 34 -2.66 -2.12 13.89
N SER A 35 -2.61 -0.78 13.96
CA SER A 35 -3.03 0.13 12.89
C SER A 35 -1.89 0.53 11.95
N ALA A 36 -0.62 0.33 12.37
CA ALA A 36 0.55 0.75 11.62
C ALA A 36 0.75 -0.10 10.35
N GLY A 37 1.12 0.59 9.28
CA GLY A 37 1.44 -0.03 7.99
C GLY A 37 2.96 -0.11 7.77
N GLU A 38 3.73 -0.52 8.78
CA GLU A 38 5.20 -0.61 8.69
C GLU A 38 5.73 -1.87 9.40
N PRO A 39 6.78 -2.50 8.83
CA PRO A 39 7.47 -3.60 9.49
C PRO A 39 8.11 -3.15 10.81
N ASP A 40 8.13 -4.05 11.80
CA ASP A 40 8.80 -3.85 13.09
C ASP A 40 10.26 -4.31 13.09
N PHE A 41 10.75 -4.79 11.96
CA PHE A 41 12.14 -5.21 11.80
C PHE A 41 13.09 -4.02 11.70
N ASP A 42 14.30 -4.23 12.18
CA ASP A 42 15.41 -3.34 11.87
C ASP A 42 15.80 -3.45 10.39
N ILE A 43 16.32 -2.36 9.85
CA ILE A 43 16.91 -2.35 8.53
C ILE A 43 18.13 -3.28 8.53
N PRO A 44 18.31 -4.15 7.50
CA PRO A 44 19.49 -5.00 7.39
C PRO A 44 20.80 -4.21 7.45
N ASP A 45 21.80 -4.72 8.21
CA ASP A 45 23.05 -3.99 8.49
C ASP A 45 23.79 -3.56 7.23
N TYR A 46 23.86 -4.43 6.21
CA TYR A 46 24.51 -4.08 4.94
C TYR A 46 23.90 -2.85 4.22
N ILE A 47 22.63 -2.53 4.49
CA ILE A 47 21.98 -1.33 3.96
C ILE A 47 22.34 -0.11 4.83
N LYS A 48 22.41 -0.30 6.16
CA LYS A 48 22.85 0.76 7.09
C LYS A 48 24.29 1.17 6.80
N ASP A 49 25.16 0.19 6.56
CA ASP A 49 26.57 0.43 6.24
C ASP A 49 26.70 1.27 4.97
N ALA A 50 25.95 0.96 3.90
CA ALA A 50 25.95 1.75 2.68
C ALA A 50 25.46 3.21 2.90
N ALA A 51 24.57 3.44 3.85
CA ALA A 51 24.17 4.80 4.22
C ALA A 51 25.27 5.55 4.98
N VAL A 52 25.98 4.87 5.88
CA VAL A 52 27.15 5.42 6.60
C VAL A 52 28.24 5.79 5.62
N ASP A 53 28.54 4.93 4.65
CA ASP A 53 29.50 5.21 3.58
C ASP A 53 29.10 6.43 2.77
N ALA A 54 27.82 6.55 2.41
CA ALA A 54 27.31 7.73 1.70
C ALA A 54 27.46 9.04 2.50
N ILE A 55 27.33 8.99 3.83
CA ILE A 55 27.61 10.13 4.70
C ILE A 55 29.10 10.49 4.64
N ASN A 56 29.98 9.52 4.78
CA ASN A 56 31.42 9.69 4.76
C ASN A 56 31.94 10.19 3.38
N GLU A 57 31.29 9.77 2.31
CA GLU A 57 31.57 10.21 0.94
C GLU A 57 30.95 11.57 0.59
N ASN A 58 30.29 12.22 1.53
CA ASN A 58 29.71 13.55 1.36
C ASN A 58 28.59 13.64 0.31
N TYR A 59 27.69 12.67 0.26
CA TYR A 59 26.47 12.75 -0.55
C TYR A 59 25.44 13.71 0.07
N HIS A 60 25.70 15.03 -0.01
CA HIS A 60 24.89 16.07 0.65
C HIS A 60 24.37 17.15 -0.34
N LYS A 61 24.75 17.10 -1.60
CA LYS A 61 24.31 18.05 -2.63
C LYS A 61 23.03 17.57 -3.31
N TYR A 62 22.36 18.48 -4.01
CA TYR A 62 21.17 18.11 -4.78
C TYR A 62 21.46 16.97 -5.76
N SER A 63 20.60 15.95 -5.77
CA SER A 63 20.59 14.91 -6.77
C SER A 63 19.80 15.35 -8.01
N PRO A 64 19.96 14.65 -9.16
CA PRO A 64 18.99 14.76 -10.25
C PRO A 64 17.56 14.53 -9.75
N VAL A 65 16.60 15.22 -10.34
CA VAL A 65 15.19 15.17 -9.92
C VAL A 65 14.63 13.73 -9.95
N ASP A 66 14.96 12.98 -10.99
CA ASP A 66 14.55 11.60 -11.20
C ASP A 66 15.47 10.54 -10.55
N GLY A 67 16.42 11.00 -9.73
CA GLY A 67 17.35 10.14 -8.98
C GLY A 67 18.72 9.95 -9.65
N PHE A 68 19.68 9.42 -8.88
CA PHE A 68 21.01 9.11 -9.36
C PHE A 68 20.97 8.04 -10.46
N LEU A 69 21.85 8.18 -11.47
CA LEU A 69 21.89 7.24 -12.60
C LEU A 69 22.19 5.79 -12.19
N ASP A 70 23.07 5.61 -11.22
CA ASP A 70 23.42 4.29 -10.70
C ASP A 70 22.22 3.64 -9.95
N LEU A 71 21.46 4.42 -9.19
CA LEU A 71 20.22 3.91 -8.58
C LEU A 71 19.19 3.54 -9.66
N LYS A 72 19.01 4.36 -10.70
CA LYS A 72 18.12 4.02 -11.81
C LYS A 72 18.54 2.74 -12.52
N LYS A 73 19.85 2.53 -12.71
CA LYS A 73 20.38 1.27 -13.26
C LYS A 73 20.09 0.07 -12.35
N ALA A 74 20.24 0.23 -11.02
CA ALA A 74 19.88 -0.81 -10.04
C ALA A 74 18.38 -1.15 -10.08
N ILE A 75 17.52 -0.12 -10.21
CA ILE A 75 16.07 -0.30 -10.38
C ILE A 75 15.74 -1.04 -11.69
N CYS A 76 16.37 -0.69 -12.81
CA CYS A 76 16.19 -1.41 -14.09
C CYS A 76 16.57 -2.89 -13.96
N LYS A 77 17.74 -3.18 -13.33
CA LYS A 77 18.16 -4.57 -13.06
C LYS A 77 17.14 -5.32 -12.19
N LYS A 78 16.65 -4.66 -11.13
CA LYS A 78 15.62 -5.22 -10.25
C LYS A 78 14.33 -5.52 -11.02
N PHE A 79 13.82 -4.59 -11.81
CA PHE A 79 12.62 -4.83 -12.62
C PHE A 79 12.81 -5.97 -13.63
N LYS A 80 13.99 -6.10 -14.22
CA LYS A 80 14.29 -7.23 -15.11
C LYS A 80 14.33 -8.55 -14.37
N ARG A 81 15.01 -8.60 -13.21
CA ARG A 81 15.19 -9.81 -12.40
C ARG A 81 13.87 -10.31 -11.80
N ASP A 82 13.08 -9.40 -11.18
CA ASP A 82 11.96 -9.75 -10.32
C ASP A 82 10.61 -9.70 -11.05
N ASN A 83 10.47 -8.80 -12.05
CA ASN A 83 9.19 -8.49 -12.70
C ASN A 83 9.16 -8.83 -14.19
N ASN A 84 10.28 -9.27 -14.76
CA ASN A 84 10.43 -9.49 -16.22
C ASN A 84 10.09 -8.24 -17.06
N LEU A 85 10.47 -7.05 -16.54
CA LEU A 85 10.27 -5.76 -17.20
C LEU A 85 11.62 -5.17 -17.61
N ASP A 86 11.73 -4.78 -18.86
CA ASP A 86 12.97 -4.25 -19.45
C ASP A 86 12.85 -2.75 -19.66
N TYR A 87 13.03 -1.99 -18.58
CA TYR A 87 13.02 -0.53 -18.59
C TYR A 87 14.41 0.04 -18.87
N ASP A 88 14.44 1.14 -19.63
CA ASP A 88 15.59 2.03 -19.72
C ASP A 88 15.62 3.01 -18.54
N THR A 89 16.79 3.59 -18.26
CA THR A 89 16.94 4.55 -17.15
C THR A 89 16.12 5.83 -17.31
N ASP A 90 15.74 6.22 -18.53
CA ASP A 90 14.87 7.36 -18.81
C ASP A 90 13.35 7.04 -18.62
N GLN A 91 13.04 5.79 -18.29
CA GLN A 91 11.72 5.32 -17.90
C GLN A 91 11.55 5.24 -16.37
N ILE A 92 12.61 5.50 -15.60
CA ILE A 92 12.62 5.42 -14.14
C ILE A 92 12.58 6.80 -13.51
N VAL A 93 11.72 6.98 -12.48
CA VAL A 93 11.71 8.16 -11.62
C VAL A 93 11.74 7.72 -10.17
N VAL A 94 12.77 8.13 -9.44
CA VAL A 94 12.92 7.94 -8.00
C VAL A 94 12.24 9.08 -7.27
N SER A 95 11.39 8.75 -6.30
CA SER A 95 10.55 9.72 -5.57
C SER A 95 10.69 9.55 -4.05
N THR A 96 10.20 10.54 -3.30
CA THR A 96 10.15 10.50 -1.83
C THR A 96 9.06 9.53 -1.35
N GLY A 97 9.30 8.23 -1.56
CA GLY A 97 8.38 7.11 -1.32
C GLY A 97 7.39 6.90 -2.48
N ALA A 98 6.86 5.67 -2.58
CA ALA A 98 5.88 5.27 -3.59
C ALA A 98 4.63 6.19 -3.60
N LYS A 99 4.27 6.77 -2.43
CA LYS A 99 3.18 7.75 -2.33
C LYS A 99 3.40 8.94 -3.26
N GLN A 100 4.61 9.50 -3.30
CA GLN A 100 4.91 10.60 -4.21
C GLN A 100 4.91 10.14 -5.67
N SER A 101 5.40 8.93 -5.98
CA SER A 101 5.33 8.39 -7.34
C SER A 101 3.89 8.37 -7.86
N ILE A 102 2.94 7.86 -7.05
CA ILE A 102 1.51 7.82 -7.42
C ILE A 102 0.92 9.23 -7.53
N ALA A 103 1.25 10.14 -6.60
CA ALA A 103 0.80 11.53 -6.66
C ALA A 103 1.30 12.22 -7.93
N ASN A 104 2.56 12.03 -8.30
CA ASN A 104 3.13 12.55 -9.55
C ASN A 104 2.36 12.05 -10.77
N VAL A 105 2.00 10.76 -10.81
CA VAL A 105 1.19 10.19 -11.88
C VAL A 105 -0.19 10.84 -11.96
N CYS A 106 -0.90 10.94 -10.83
CA CYS A 106 -2.21 11.60 -10.78
C CYS A 106 -2.14 13.04 -11.30
N MET A 107 -1.21 13.85 -10.77
CA MET A 107 -1.04 15.25 -11.14
C MET A 107 -0.54 15.46 -12.58
N SER A 108 0.11 14.45 -13.18
CA SER A 108 0.60 14.51 -14.55
C SER A 108 -0.43 14.10 -15.60
N LEU A 109 -1.43 13.29 -15.22
CA LEU A 109 -2.36 12.66 -16.17
C LEU A 109 -3.79 13.14 -16.06
N ILE A 110 -4.24 13.50 -14.85
CA ILE A 110 -5.66 13.75 -14.57
C ILE A 110 -5.98 15.23 -14.83
N ASN A 111 -7.04 15.47 -15.57
CA ASN A 111 -7.68 16.77 -15.71
C ASN A 111 -8.99 16.80 -14.90
N LYS A 112 -9.54 17.99 -14.70
CA LYS A 112 -10.83 18.17 -14.04
C LYS A 112 -11.91 17.35 -14.74
N GLY A 113 -12.53 16.43 -13.98
CA GLY A 113 -13.61 15.58 -14.46
C GLY A 113 -13.19 14.27 -15.10
N ASP A 114 -11.88 13.99 -15.23
CA ASP A 114 -11.39 12.66 -15.60
C ASP A 114 -11.70 11.65 -14.49
N GLU A 115 -12.13 10.47 -14.86
CA GLU A 115 -12.45 9.38 -13.93
C GLU A 115 -11.26 8.46 -13.72
N VAL A 116 -11.09 8.05 -12.45
CA VAL A 116 -10.10 7.05 -12.05
C VAL A 116 -10.81 5.88 -11.38
N VAL A 117 -10.74 4.71 -12.00
CA VAL A 117 -11.31 3.48 -11.46
C VAL A 117 -10.42 2.92 -10.37
N ILE A 118 -10.99 2.72 -9.19
CA ILE A 118 -10.31 2.22 -7.99
C ILE A 118 -11.07 1.01 -7.45
N PRO A 119 -10.56 -0.22 -7.63
CA PRO A 119 -11.08 -1.40 -6.96
C PRO A 119 -11.02 -1.27 -5.45
N THR A 120 -12.12 -1.59 -4.76
CA THR A 120 -12.16 -1.65 -3.30
C THR A 120 -11.88 -3.09 -2.81
N PRO A 121 -11.37 -3.28 -1.58
CA PRO A 121 -10.80 -2.26 -0.72
C PRO A 121 -9.49 -1.72 -1.28
N TYR A 122 -9.22 -0.44 -1.03
CA TYR A 122 -8.09 0.27 -1.61
C TYR A 122 -7.26 1.00 -0.53
N TRP A 123 -6.01 1.31 -0.83
CA TRP A 123 -5.22 2.15 0.07
C TRP A 123 -5.77 3.57 0.14
N VAL A 124 -6.07 4.03 1.36
CA VAL A 124 -6.80 5.28 1.68
C VAL A 124 -6.31 6.53 0.93
N SER A 125 -5.05 6.55 0.50
CA SER A 125 -4.48 7.73 -0.17
C SER A 125 -4.82 7.82 -1.66
N TYR A 126 -5.32 6.75 -2.30
CA TYR A 126 -5.59 6.80 -3.75
C TYR A 126 -6.68 7.81 -4.09
N SER A 127 -7.83 7.73 -3.43
CA SER A 127 -8.94 8.65 -3.68
C SER A 127 -8.56 10.11 -3.40
N ALA A 128 -7.79 10.35 -2.32
CA ALA A 128 -7.30 11.68 -1.98
C ALA A 128 -6.37 12.25 -3.07
N MET A 129 -5.45 11.44 -3.62
CA MET A 129 -4.56 11.88 -4.71
C MET A 129 -5.31 12.17 -6.00
N VAL A 130 -6.33 11.37 -6.33
CA VAL A 130 -7.22 11.61 -7.48
C VAL A 130 -7.96 12.93 -7.30
N SER A 131 -8.55 13.17 -6.13
CA SER A 131 -9.26 14.42 -5.82
C SER A 131 -8.34 15.64 -5.81
N LEU A 132 -7.10 15.50 -5.32
CA LEU A 132 -6.10 16.57 -5.39
C LEU A 132 -5.73 16.96 -6.83
N ALA A 133 -5.82 16.01 -7.75
CA ALA A 133 -5.62 16.23 -9.18
C ALA A 133 -6.91 16.66 -9.92
N ASP A 134 -7.99 17.02 -9.21
CA ASP A 134 -9.31 17.39 -9.74
C ASP A 134 -10.04 16.26 -10.49
N GLY A 135 -9.61 15.00 -10.31
CA GLY A 135 -10.24 13.81 -10.85
C GLY A 135 -11.40 13.29 -9.99
N ILE A 136 -12.14 12.37 -10.55
CA ILE A 136 -13.29 11.71 -9.93
C ILE A 136 -12.93 10.25 -9.63
N PRO A 137 -12.80 9.85 -8.35
CA PRO A 137 -12.61 8.43 -8.03
C PRO A 137 -13.91 7.65 -8.28
N VAL A 138 -13.80 6.56 -9.05
CA VAL A 138 -14.90 5.63 -9.36
C VAL A 138 -14.59 4.30 -8.67
N PHE A 139 -15.34 3.99 -7.61
CA PHE A 139 -15.09 2.78 -6.82
C PHE A 139 -15.79 1.56 -7.42
N VAL A 140 -15.06 0.44 -7.47
CA VAL A 140 -15.59 -0.85 -7.94
C VAL A 140 -15.51 -1.86 -6.80
N HIS A 141 -16.68 -2.29 -6.34
CA HIS A 141 -16.77 -3.24 -5.24
C HIS A 141 -16.70 -4.68 -5.78
N PRO A 142 -15.78 -5.51 -5.26
CA PRO A 142 -15.71 -6.92 -5.62
C PRO A 142 -16.92 -7.70 -5.08
N ASN A 143 -17.17 -8.88 -5.66
CA ASN A 143 -18.17 -9.79 -5.12
C ASN A 143 -17.74 -10.34 -3.75
N LYS A 144 -18.69 -10.63 -2.85
CA LYS A 144 -18.41 -11.10 -1.48
C LYS A 144 -17.42 -12.29 -1.39
N ASN A 145 -17.43 -13.18 -2.37
CA ASN A 145 -16.62 -14.41 -2.36
C ASN A 145 -15.35 -14.32 -3.23
N SER A 146 -14.99 -13.13 -3.73
CA SER A 146 -13.86 -12.96 -4.67
C SER A 146 -12.51 -12.68 -3.97
N ASN A 147 -12.42 -12.87 -2.66
CA ASN A 147 -11.23 -12.52 -1.89
C ASN A 147 -10.80 -11.06 -2.10
N TYR A 148 -11.79 -10.15 -2.09
CA TYR A 148 -11.57 -8.71 -2.30
C TYR A 148 -10.93 -8.34 -3.66
N LYS A 149 -11.08 -9.19 -4.68
CA LYS A 149 -10.56 -8.95 -6.03
C LYS A 149 -11.70 -8.69 -7.02
N VAL A 150 -11.58 -7.65 -7.81
CA VAL A 150 -12.54 -7.34 -8.87
C VAL A 150 -12.36 -8.28 -10.04
N THR A 151 -13.47 -8.64 -10.68
CA THR A 151 -13.48 -9.43 -11.91
C THR A 151 -13.36 -8.53 -13.14
N ALA A 152 -12.98 -9.12 -14.28
CA ALA A 152 -12.95 -8.46 -15.57
C ALA A 152 -14.29 -7.77 -15.92
N LYS A 153 -15.42 -8.45 -15.66
CA LYS A 153 -16.76 -7.90 -15.90
C LYS A 153 -17.05 -6.67 -15.05
N GLN A 154 -16.66 -6.68 -13.76
CA GLN A 154 -16.85 -5.54 -12.87
C GLN A 154 -15.98 -4.35 -13.29
N LEU A 155 -14.73 -4.62 -13.66
CA LEU A 155 -13.83 -3.58 -14.18
C LEU A 155 -14.40 -2.96 -15.46
N GLU A 156 -14.83 -3.79 -16.43
CA GLU A 156 -15.38 -3.32 -17.70
C GLU A 156 -16.62 -2.45 -17.50
N SER A 157 -17.51 -2.83 -16.58
CA SER A 157 -18.72 -2.06 -16.26
C SER A 157 -18.46 -0.70 -15.65
N ALA A 158 -17.28 -0.46 -15.10
CA ALA A 158 -16.89 0.79 -14.46
C ALA A 158 -16.14 1.75 -15.40
N ILE A 159 -15.70 1.27 -16.55
CA ILE A 159 -14.96 2.08 -17.53
C ILE A 159 -15.94 2.84 -18.39
N THR A 160 -15.76 4.16 -18.48
CA THR A 160 -16.51 5.09 -19.32
C THR A 160 -15.57 5.83 -20.27
N ASP A 161 -16.12 6.66 -21.16
CA ASP A 161 -15.35 7.54 -22.05
C ASP A 161 -14.52 8.59 -21.27
N LYS A 162 -14.85 8.84 -19.99
CA LYS A 162 -14.12 9.74 -19.09
C LYS A 162 -13.03 9.03 -18.31
N THR A 163 -12.96 7.70 -18.34
CA THR A 163 -11.98 6.95 -17.58
C THR A 163 -10.58 7.18 -18.14
N LYS A 164 -9.74 7.79 -17.31
CA LYS A 164 -8.35 8.11 -17.63
C LYS A 164 -7.40 7.06 -17.10
N MET A 165 -7.70 6.48 -15.93
CA MET A 165 -6.77 5.62 -15.22
C MET A 165 -7.51 4.53 -14.42
N VAL A 166 -6.84 3.39 -14.25
CA VAL A 166 -7.21 2.32 -13.32
C VAL A 166 -6.06 2.15 -12.33
N MET A 167 -6.37 2.08 -11.03
CA MET A 167 -5.39 1.80 -9.97
C MET A 167 -5.51 0.37 -9.50
N LEU A 168 -4.45 -0.42 -9.60
CA LEU A 168 -4.34 -1.78 -9.08
C LEU A 168 -3.29 -1.83 -7.96
N ASN A 169 -3.53 -2.66 -6.95
CA ASN A 169 -2.56 -2.87 -5.87
C ASN A 169 -2.51 -4.36 -5.52
N SER A 170 -1.37 -5.00 -5.73
CA SER A 170 -1.15 -6.41 -5.43
C SER A 170 0.31 -6.67 -5.07
N PRO A 171 0.57 -7.28 -3.91
CA PRO A 171 -0.34 -7.60 -2.81
C PRO A 171 -1.07 -6.38 -2.25
N ASN A 172 -2.34 -6.56 -1.86
CA ASN A 172 -3.24 -5.46 -1.54
C ASN A 172 -3.12 -4.98 -0.08
N ASN A 173 -3.19 -3.70 0.11
CA ASN A 173 -3.51 -3.06 1.38
C ASN A 173 -4.94 -2.49 1.28
N PRO A 174 -5.92 -3.00 2.07
CA PRO A 174 -5.79 -3.66 3.38
C PRO A 174 -5.96 -5.19 3.40
N SER A 175 -6.37 -5.83 2.32
CA SER A 175 -6.86 -7.21 2.37
C SER A 175 -5.77 -8.29 2.38
N GLY A 176 -4.55 -7.95 1.94
CA GLY A 176 -3.48 -8.93 1.70
C GLY A 176 -3.74 -9.89 0.55
N SER A 177 -4.78 -9.65 -0.26
CA SER A 177 -5.06 -10.44 -1.45
C SER A 177 -4.00 -10.22 -2.53
N VAL A 178 -3.74 -11.25 -3.33
CA VAL A 178 -2.80 -11.22 -4.45
C VAL A 178 -3.54 -11.68 -5.69
N PHE A 179 -3.44 -10.90 -6.77
CA PHE A 179 -3.96 -11.33 -8.07
C PHE A 179 -3.08 -12.42 -8.66
N THR A 180 -3.69 -13.49 -9.17
CA THR A 180 -2.97 -14.50 -9.94
C THR A 180 -2.72 -14.01 -11.36
N LYS A 181 -1.85 -14.70 -12.08
CA LYS A 181 -1.57 -14.41 -13.49
C LYS A 181 -2.81 -14.48 -14.36
N GLU A 182 -3.65 -15.48 -14.13
CA GLU A 182 -4.91 -15.70 -14.86
C GLU A 182 -5.89 -14.55 -14.61
N GLU A 183 -6.06 -14.14 -13.35
CA GLU A 183 -6.92 -13.01 -12.99
C GLU A 183 -6.44 -11.72 -13.65
N TYR A 184 -5.14 -11.45 -13.63
CA TYR A 184 -4.55 -10.29 -14.28
C TYR A 184 -4.68 -10.34 -15.82
N LEU A 185 -4.56 -11.53 -16.44
CA LEU A 185 -4.81 -11.70 -17.86
C LEU A 185 -6.26 -11.39 -18.24
N GLU A 186 -7.24 -11.75 -17.41
CA GLU A 186 -8.64 -11.36 -17.67
C GLU A 186 -8.86 -9.87 -17.56
N LEU A 187 -8.25 -9.19 -16.58
CA LEU A 187 -8.29 -7.72 -16.49
C LEU A 187 -7.60 -7.05 -17.67
N SER A 188 -6.46 -7.58 -18.14
CA SER A 188 -5.72 -7.02 -19.27
C SER A 188 -6.51 -7.12 -20.58
N LYS A 189 -7.26 -8.22 -20.82
CA LYS A 189 -8.15 -8.36 -21.98
C LYS A 189 -9.23 -7.27 -22.02
N VAL A 190 -9.76 -6.86 -20.88
CA VAL A 190 -10.68 -5.72 -20.80
C VAL A 190 -9.96 -4.44 -21.19
N LEU A 191 -8.81 -4.17 -20.55
CA LEU A 191 -8.09 -2.91 -20.74
C LEU A 191 -7.56 -2.74 -22.18
N ILE A 192 -7.27 -3.80 -22.90
CA ILE A 192 -6.90 -3.76 -24.33
C ILE A 192 -8.00 -3.08 -25.18
N LYS A 193 -9.27 -3.25 -24.81
CA LYS A 193 -10.40 -2.60 -25.50
C LYS A 193 -10.43 -1.08 -25.29
N TYR A 194 -9.77 -0.57 -24.27
CA TYR A 194 -9.73 0.84 -23.88
C TYR A 194 -8.31 1.41 -23.95
N PRO A 195 -7.76 1.65 -25.13
CA PRO A 195 -6.33 1.96 -25.34
C PRO A 195 -5.86 3.28 -24.71
N LYS A 196 -6.78 4.16 -24.34
CA LYS A 196 -6.46 5.45 -23.70
C LYS A 196 -6.36 5.37 -22.18
N VAL A 197 -6.83 4.28 -21.58
CA VAL A 197 -6.82 4.09 -20.13
C VAL A 197 -5.41 3.66 -19.68
N ILE A 198 -4.81 4.39 -18.78
CA ILE A 198 -3.51 4.09 -18.18
C ILE A 198 -3.72 3.24 -16.92
N VAL A 199 -2.83 2.32 -16.65
CA VAL A 199 -2.83 1.50 -15.44
C VAL A 199 -1.74 1.99 -14.49
N VAL A 200 -2.07 2.22 -13.23
CA VAL A 200 -1.11 2.31 -12.14
C VAL A 200 -1.14 0.98 -11.40
N SER A 201 -0.03 0.25 -11.46
CA SER A 201 0.17 -1.00 -10.71
C SER A 201 1.07 -0.72 -9.51
N ASP A 202 0.47 -0.63 -8.32
CA ASP A 202 1.20 -0.47 -7.06
C ASP A 202 1.61 -1.83 -6.53
N GLU A 203 2.90 -2.14 -6.67
CA GLU A 203 3.50 -3.43 -6.35
C GLU A 203 4.43 -3.35 -5.13
N ILE A 204 4.21 -2.35 -4.24
CA ILE A 204 5.08 -2.05 -3.09
C ILE A 204 5.25 -3.24 -2.11
N TYR A 205 4.35 -4.20 -2.12
CA TYR A 205 4.39 -5.41 -1.28
C TYR A 205 4.87 -6.67 -2.03
N GLU A 206 5.37 -6.57 -3.25
CA GLU A 206 5.67 -7.74 -4.11
C GLU A 206 6.54 -8.82 -3.42
N HIS A 207 7.54 -8.41 -2.61
CA HIS A 207 8.41 -9.34 -1.89
C HIS A 207 7.79 -9.91 -0.60
N ILE A 208 6.68 -9.33 -0.12
CA ILE A 208 5.95 -9.86 1.04
C ILE A 208 4.78 -10.69 0.51
N ASN A 209 5.13 -11.88 0.01
CA ASN A 209 4.24 -12.81 -0.67
C ASN A 209 4.42 -14.22 -0.10
N TYR A 210 3.34 -14.92 0.14
CA TYR A 210 3.33 -16.19 0.88
C TYR A 210 3.13 -17.41 -0.02
N GLY A 211 3.51 -17.33 -1.27
CA GLY A 211 3.56 -18.47 -2.19
C GLY A 211 2.64 -18.39 -3.41
N VAL A 212 2.07 -17.21 -3.69
CA VAL A 212 1.43 -16.93 -4.99
C VAL A 212 2.52 -16.49 -5.96
N GLU A 213 2.48 -16.95 -7.22
CA GLU A 213 3.40 -16.46 -8.26
C GLU A 213 3.26 -14.94 -8.41
N SER A 214 4.36 -14.21 -8.21
CA SER A 214 4.37 -12.76 -8.37
C SER A 214 4.40 -12.40 -9.85
N VAL A 215 3.42 -11.63 -10.31
CA VAL A 215 3.32 -11.17 -11.70
C VAL A 215 3.14 -9.66 -11.69
N SER A 216 4.04 -8.94 -12.35
CA SER A 216 3.84 -7.52 -12.60
C SER A 216 2.81 -7.30 -13.71
N PHE A 217 1.86 -6.38 -13.50
CA PHE A 217 0.82 -6.13 -14.49
C PHE A 217 1.39 -5.62 -15.83
N ALA A 218 2.46 -4.85 -15.79
CA ALA A 218 3.15 -4.34 -16.97
C ALA A 218 3.77 -5.45 -17.84
N SER A 219 4.08 -6.64 -17.26
CA SER A 219 4.68 -7.76 -18.01
C SER A 219 3.67 -8.52 -18.90
N LEU A 220 2.38 -8.23 -18.76
CA LEU A 220 1.34 -8.88 -19.54
C LEU A 220 1.28 -8.34 -20.97
N PRO A 221 0.85 -9.17 -21.95
CA PRO A 221 0.74 -8.75 -23.34
C PRO A 221 -0.08 -7.46 -23.50
N GLY A 222 0.49 -6.46 -24.16
CA GLY A 222 -0.15 -5.17 -24.46
C GLY A 222 -0.25 -4.21 -23.27
N MET A 223 0.34 -4.55 -22.10
CA MET A 223 0.25 -3.69 -20.90
C MET A 223 1.49 -2.82 -20.65
N TYR A 224 2.66 -3.18 -21.19
CA TYR A 224 3.92 -2.46 -20.95
C TYR A 224 3.82 -0.96 -21.28
N GLU A 225 3.32 -0.62 -22.48
CA GLU A 225 3.25 0.76 -22.98
C GLU A 225 2.14 1.63 -22.36
N ARG A 226 1.45 1.10 -21.35
CA ARG A 226 0.32 1.78 -20.73
C ARG A 226 0.23 1.56 -19.22
N THR A 227 1.24 0.94 -18.62
CA THR A 227 1.31 0.72 -17.19
C THR A 227 2.42 1.54 -16.57
N VAL A 228 2.11 2.18 -15.45
CA VAL A 228 3.06 2.74 -14.51
C VAL A 228 3.20 1.76 -13.37
N THR A 229 4.33 1.07 -13.28
CA THR A 229 4.65 0.15 -12.19
C THR A 229 5.29 0.95 -11.05
N VAL A 230 4.63 0.98 -9.89
CA VAL A 230 5.11 1.69 -8.70
C VAL A 230 5.65 0.70 -7.69
N ASN A 231 6.81 1.00 -7.13
CA ASN A 231 7.46 0.17 -6.12
C ASN A 231 8.34 1.02 -5.18
N GLY A 232 9.10 0.38 -4.30
CA GLY A 232 10.00 1.06 -3.38
C GLY A 232 10.61 0.12 -2.34
N ILE A 233 11.45 0.68 -1.48
CA ILE A 233 12.17 -0.08 -0.46
C ILE A 233 11.48 -0.07 0.91
N SER A 234 10.38 0.66 1.05
CA SER A 234 9.74 0.91 2.35
C SER A 234 9.27 -0.35 3.06
N LYS A 235 8.75 -1.35 2.34
CA LYS A 235 8.06 -2.50 2.94
C LYS A 235 8.95 -3.73 3.03
N ALA A 236 9.54 -4.13 1.92
CA ALA A 236 10.39 -5.32 1.86
C ALA A 236 11.66 -5.19 2.72
N PHE A 237 12.21 -3.98 2.83
CA PHE A 237 13.48 -3.74 3.53
C PHE A 237 13.32 -3.00 4.86
N ALA A 238 12.09 -2.88 5.40
CA ALA A 238 11.77 -2.16 6.64
C ALA A 238 12.28 -0.70 6.66
N MET A 239 12.23 0.00 5.52
CA MET A 239 12.80 1.35 5.33
C MET A 239 11.71 2.42 5.15
N THR A 240 10.62 2.34 5.90
CA THR A 240 9.46 3.25 5.74
C THR A 240 9.84 4.72 5.95
N GLY A 241 10.69 5.02 6.94
CA GLY A 241 11.17 6.35 7.29
C GLY A 241 12.21 6.94 6.32
N TRP A 242 12.84 6.13 5.47
CA TRP A 242 13.88 6.58 4.53
C TRP A 242 13.32 7.24 3.28
N ARG A 243 12.03 7.05 3.02
CA ARG A 243 11.28 7.73 1.96
C ARG A 243 11.85 7.54 0.56
N ILE A 244 12.13 6.33 0.13
CA ILE A 244 12.48 6.00 -1.25
C ILE A 244 11.42 5.09 -1.86
N GLY A 245 10.83 5.56 -2.95
CA GLY A 245 10.01 4.82 -3.88
C GLY A 245 10.41 5.18 -5.29
N TYR A 246 9.89 4.45 -6.25
CA TYR A 246 10.19 4.69 -7.66
C TYR A 246 9.05 4.19 -8.53
N LEU A 247 9.02 4.68 -9.76
CA LEU A 247 8.17 4.16 -10.80
C LEU A 247 9.00 3.77 -12.02
N GLY A 248 8.52 2.74 -12.75
CA GLY A 248 8.88 2.43 -14.11
C GLY A 248 7.67 2.65 -15.02
N ALA A 249 7.83 3.39 -16.11
CA ALA A 249 6.74 3.80 -16.98
C ALA A 249 7.17 4.02 -18.42
N PRO A 250 6.24 4.09 -19.39
CA PRO A 250 6.52 4.63 -20.71
C PRO A 250 7.21 5.98 -20.65
N LYS A 251 8.20 6.22 -21.51
CA LYS A 251 9.10 7.40 -21.46
C LYS A 251 8.36 8.74 -21.35
N ILE A 252 7.22 8.87 -22.04
CA ILE A 252 6.42 10.10 -21.99
C ILE A 252 5.85 10.34 -20.59
N LEU A 253 5.40 9.29 -19.90
CA LEU A 253 4.84 9.37 -18.55
C LEU A 253 5.95 9.59 -17.51
N ALA A 254 7.08 8.90 -17.64
CA ALA A 254 8.23 9.10 -16.78
C ALA A 254 8.74 10.56 -16.85
N LYS A 255 8.85 11.13 -18.05
CA LYS A 255 9.23 12.54 -18.25
C LYS A 255 8.22 13.51 -17.63
N ALA A 256 6.92 13.23 -17.75
CA ALA A 256 5.88 14.05 -17.13
C ALA A 256 5.96 14.01 -15.58
N CYS A 257 6.13 12.81 -15.00
CA CYS A 257 6.31 12.64 -13.56
C CYS A 257 7.58 13.31 -13.04
N ASN A 258 8.70 13.21 -13.78
CA ASN A 258 9.94 13.92 -13.45
C ASN A 258 9.75 15.44 -13.46
N LYS A 259 9.08 15.98 -14.48
CA LYS A 259 8.75 17.41 -14.55
C LYS A 259 7.89 17.85 -13.37
N MET A 260 6.86 17.07 -13.02
CA MET A 260 5.98 17.34 -11.87
C MET A 260 6.76 17.33 -10.55
N GLN A 261 7.57 16.30 -10.33
CA GLN A 261 8.40 16.17 -9.11
C GLN A 261 9.37 17.36 -8.96
N GLY A 262 9.96 17.84 -10.06
CA GLY A 262 10.86 18.98 -10.05
C GLY A 262 10.21 20.27 -9.55
N GLN A 263 8.89 20.41 -9.68
CA GLN A 263 8.15 21.58 -9.18
C GLN A 263 7.68 21.46 -7.72
N ILE A 264 7.77 20.26 -7.13
CA ILE A 264 7.23 20.01 -5.78
C ILE A 264 8.35 19.77 -4.77
N THR A 265 9.22 18.80 -5.01
CA THR A 265 10.22 18.32 -4.02
C THR A 265 11.64 18.31 -4.56
N SER A 266 11.85 18.39 -5.86
CA SER A 266 13.14 18.03 -6.51
C SER A 266 13.53 16.56 -6.27
N GLY A 267 14.81 16.24 -6.21
CA GLY A 267 15.31 14.88 -6.01
C GLY A 267 15.07 14.35 -4.59
N ALA A 268 14.99 13.03 -4.46
CA ALA A 268 14.89 12.36 -3.16
C ALA A 268 16.21 12.46 -2.37
N ASN A 269 16.16 12.13 -1.08
CA ASN A 269 17.32 12.19 -0.18
C ASN A 269 18.51 11.36 -0.72
N CYS A 270 19.68 11.97 -0.82
CA CYS A 270 20.87 11.39 -1.45
C CYS A 270 21.40 10.16 -0.71
N ILE A 271 21.46 10.21 0.62
CA ILE A 271 21.94 9.11 1.46
C ILE A 271 21.00 7.91 1.31
N ALA A 272 19.70 8.16 1.38
CA ALA A 272 18.70 7.11 1.21
C ALA A 272 18.74 6.50 -0.21
N GLN A 273 19.04 7.28 -1.25
CA GLN A 273 19.25 6.77 -2.60
C GLN A 273 20.47 5.84 -2.69
N ARG A 274 21.59 6.18 -2.03
CA ARG A 274 22.80 5.34 -2.01
C ARG A 274 22.51 4.00 -1.33
N ALA A 275 21.89 4.02 -0.16
CA ALA A 275 21.47 2.80 0.55
C ALA A 275 20.48 1.95 -0.26
N ALA A 276 19.59 2.60 -1.03
CA ALA A 276 18.64 1.90 -1.89
C ALA A 276 19.31 1.10 -3.01
N ILE A 277 20.46 1.53 -3.52
CA ILE A 277 21.23 0.76 -4.52
C ILE A 277 21.59 -0.60 -3.93
N THR A 278 22.19 -0.62 -2.76
CA THR A 278 22.60 -1.85 -2.08
C THR A 278 21.41 -2.76 -1.78
N ALA A 279 20.27 -2.17 -1.34
CA ALA A 279 19.06 -2.94 -1.10
C ALA A 279 18.53 -3.63 -2.36
N LEU A 280 18.60 -2.99 -3.54
CA LEU A 280 18.03 -3.49 -4.79
C LEU A 280 18.97 -4.40 -5.59
N GLU A 281 20.29 -4.24 -5.44
CA GLU A 281 21.27 -5.07 -6.13
C GLU A 281 21.41 -6.46 -5.47
N GLU A 282 21.12 -6.56 -4.17
CA GLU A 282 21.14 -7.83 -3.46
C GLU A 282 19.95 -8.73 -3.83
N SER A 283 20.13 -10.03 -3.61
CA SER A 283 19.07 -11.02 -3.83
C SER A 283 17.93 -10.82 -2.82
N PRO A 284 16.66 -10.93 -3.23
CA PRO A 284 15.50 -10.95 -2.32
C PRO A 284 15.59 -12.04 -1.23
N GLU A 285 16.39 -13.07 -1.43
CA GLU A 285 16.65 -14.12 -0.41
C GLU A 285 17.23 -13.55 0.90
N ARG A 286 17.94 -12.41 0.84
CA ARG A 286 18.51 -11.77 2.04
C ARG A 286 17.45 -11.19 3.01
N ILE A 287 16.25 -10.97 2.53
CA ILE A 287 15.11 -10.50 3.35
C ILE A 287 14.08 -11.60 3.61
N LYS A 288 14.34 -12.82 3.13
CA LYS A 288 13.43 -13.96 3.27
C LYS A 288 13.06 -14.25 4.73
N TYR A 289 13.97 -14.06 5.66
CA TYR A 289 13.69 -14.24 7.08
C TYR A 289 12.54 -13.34 7.60
N MET A 290 12.41 -12.13 7.09
CA MET A 290 11.28 -11.24 7.43
C MET A 290 9.96 -11.77 6.83
N VAL A 291 10.02 -12.25 5.60
CA VAL A 291 8.83 -12.82 4.91
C VAL A 291 8.36 -14.09 5.61
N ASP A 292 9.30 -14.96 5.99
CA ASP A 292 9.01 -16.20 6.75
C ASP A 292 8.38 -15.88 8.10
N GLU A 293 8.91 -14.88 8.82
CA GLU A 293 8.33 -14.41 10.07
C GLU A 293 6.93 -13.83 9.88
N PHE A 294 6.70 -13.00 8.87
CA PHE A 294 5.36 -12.51 8.56
C PHE A 294 4.38 -13.64 8.25
N LYS A 295 4.83 -14.70 7.59
CA LYS A 295 4.00 -15.88 7.33
C LYS A 295 3.60 -16.59 8.63
N ILE A 296 4.51 -16.68 9.61
CA ILE A 296 4.22 -17.24 10.93
C ILE A 296 3.21 -16.35 11.67
N ARG A 297 3.43 -15.03 11.70
CA ARG A 297 2.54 -14.07 12.34
C ARG A 297 1.15 -14.06 11.69
N ARG A 298 1.07 -14.19 10.36
CA ARG A 298 -0.20 -14.35 9.63
C ARG A 298 -0.99 -15.56 10.14
N ASN A 299 -0.35 -16.71 10.22
CA ASN A 299 -1.00 -17.93 10.67
C ASN A 299 -1.44 -17.83 12.14
N LEU A 300 -0.62 -17.21 12.98
CA LEU A 300 -0.92 -16.95 14.38
C LEU A 300 -2.16 -16.06 14.52
N ILE A 301 -2.17 -14.90 13.88
CA ILE A 301 -3.26 -13.94 14.04
C ILE A 301 -4.59 -14.49 13.50
N ILE A 302 -4.59 -15.23 12.39
CA ILE A 302 -5.78 -15.85 11.83
C ILE A 302 -6.35 -16.88 12.83
N GLY A 303 -5.49 -17.73 13.41
CA GLY A 303 -5.91 -18.71 14.40
C GLY A 303 -6.53 -18.09 15.66
N LEU A 304 -6.03 -16.93 16.08
CA LEU A 304 -6.55 -16.19 17.22
C LEU A 304 -7.84 -15.43 16.90
N VAL A 305 -7.89 -14.70 15.78
CA VAL A 305 -9.06 -13.90 15.38
C VAL A 305 -10.28 -14.78 15.10
N ASN A 306 -10.10 -15.98 14.54
CA ASN A 306 -11.20 -16.93 14.34
C ASN A 306 -11.84 -17.44 15.64
N GLN A 307 -11.26 -17.14 16.81
CA GLN A 307 -11.85 -17.44 18.12
C GLN A 307 -12.71 -16.30 18.67
N ILE A 308 -12.76 -15.16 17.98
CA ILE A 308 -13.59 -14.01 18.38
C ILE A 308 -14.92 -14.11 17.64
N ASN A 309 -16.01 -14.23 18.39
CA ASN A 309 -17.35 -14.26 17.81
C ASN A 309 -17.64 -12.95 17.06
N GLY A 310 -18.10 -13.04 15.81
CA GLY A 310 -18.42 -11.90 14.97
C GLY A 310 -17.26 -11.38 14.12
N PHE A 311 -16.06 -11.96 14.26
CA PHE A 311 -14.93 -11.71 13.34
C PHE A 311 -14.85 -12.84 12.31
N LYS A 312 -14.76 -12.47 11.03
CA LYS A 312 -14.71 -13.44 9.93
C LYS A 312 -13.61 -13.11 8.94
N VAL A 313 -12.57 -13.92 8.92
CA VAL A 313 -11.54 -13.90 7.89
C VAL A 313 -11.93 -14.90 6.81
N SER A 314 -12.41 -14.43 5.66
CA SER A 314 -12.94 -15.29 4.59
C SER A 314 -11.88 -16.20 3.98
N GLN A 315 -10.67 -15.65 3.77
CA GLN A 315 -9.50 -16.40 3.28
C GLN A 315 -8.23 -15.83 3.89
N PRO A 316 -7.21 -16.68 4.13
CA PRO A 316 -5.90 -16.20 4.55
C PRO A 316 -5.31 -15.23 3.52
N PRO A 317 -4.75 -14.07 3.94
CA PRO A 317 -4.05 -13.19 3.03
C PRO A 317 -2.86 -13.91 2.38
N SER A 318 -2.66 -13.66 1.10
CA SER A 318 -1.56 -14.26 0.32
C SER A 318 -0.33 -13.36 0.24
N GLY A 319 -0.42 -12.12 0.72
CA GLY A 319 0.70 -11.17 0.76
C GLY A 319 0.47 -10.01 1.72
N ALA A 320 1.39 -9.03 1.72
CA ALA A 320 1.46 -7.92 2.65
C ALA A 320 1.49 -8.41 4.13
N PHE A 321 1.10 -7.59 5.08
CA PHE A 321 1.09 -7.94 6.52
C PHE A 321 -0.19 -7.45 7.21
N TYR A 322 -1.33 -7.65 6.54
CA TYR A 322 -2.66 -7.26 7.04
C TYR A 322 -3.63 -8.42 6.97
N ILE A 323 -4.54 -8.48 7.96
CA ILE A 323 -5.83 -9.18 7.82
C ILE A 323 -6.94 -8.15 7.76
N PHE A 324 -8.04 -8.51 7.11
CA PHE A 324 -9.19 -7.64 6.91
C PHE A 324 -10.49 -8.38 7.22
N PRO A 325 -10.71 -8.74 8.51
CA PRO A 325 -11.90 -9.46 8.93
C PRO A 325 -13.16 -8.63 8.72
N GLU A 326 -14.24 -9.29 8.26
CA GLU A 326 -15.60 -8.78 8.35
C GLU A 326 -16.05 -8.82 9.80
N VAL A 327 -16.71 -7.75 10.26
CA VAL A 327 -17.17 -7.55 11.64
C VAL A 327 -18.63 -7.11 11.73
N SER A 328 -19.36 -7.15 10.62
CA SER A 328 -20.75 -6.69 10.50
C SER A 328 -21.72 -7.44 11.43
N GLU A 329 -21.39 -8.67 11.83
CA GLU A 329 -22.18 -9.43 12.81
C GLU A 329 -22.19 -8.81 14.23
N LEU A 330 -21.28 -7.88 14.51
CA LEU A 330 -21.23 -7.13 15.78
C LEU A 330 -22.09 -5.86 15.76
N PHE A 331 -22.55 -5.43 14.59
CA PHE A 331 -23.38 -4.22 14.47
C PHE A 331 -24.76 -4.46 15.13
N GLY A 332 -25.24 -3.46 15.84
CA GLY A 332 -26.47 -3.54 16.65
C GLY A 332 -26.28 -4.19 18.02
N LYS A 333 -25.08 -4.67 18.37
CA LYS A 333 -24.77 -5.25 19.69
C LYS A 333 -24.11 -4.22 20.60
N THR A 334 -24.19 -4.45 21.89
CA THR A 334 -23.59 -3.60 22.94
C THR A 334 -22.44 -4.33 23.61
N PHE A 335 -21.27 -3.69 23.67
CA PHE A 335 -20.08 -4.19 24.36
C PHE A 335 -19.50 -3.07 25.24
N GLY A 336 -19.06 -3.40 26.45
CA GLY A 336 -18.51 -2.41 27.39
C GLY A 336 -19.41 -1.21 27.63
N GLY A 337 -20.74 -1.40 27.51
CA GLY A 337 -21.77 -0.36 27.68
C GLY A 337 -21.96 0.55 26.43
N GLN A 338 -21.33 0.26 25.30
CA GLN A 338 -21.44 1.03 24.08
C GLN A 338 -22.10 0.22 22.96
N LEU A 339 -23.08 0.82 22.28
CA LEU A 339 -23.72 0.25 21.08
C LEU A 339 -22.77 0.40 19.88
N ILE A 340 -22.56 -0.68 19.14
CA ILE A 340 -21.72 -0.70 17.93
C ILE A 340 -22.61 -0.58 16.70
N ASN A 341 -22.58 0.54 16.00
CA ASN A 341 -23.37 0.75 14.79
C ASN A 341 -22.60 0.44 13.51
N ASN A 342 -21.25 0.51 13.56
CA ASN A 342 -20.36 0.41 12.39
C ASN A 342 -18.94 0.03 12.83
N ALA A 343 -18.05 -0.19 11.86
CA ALA A 343 -16.65 -0.54 12.09
C ALA A 343 -15.84 0.57 12.80
N ASN A 344 -16.22 1.84 12.64
CA ASN A 344 -15.55 2.94 13.33
C ASN A 344 -15.86 2.90 14.84
N ASP A 345 -17.13 2.70 15.21
CA ASP A 345 -17.54 2.54 16.62
C ASP A 345 -16.78 1.37 17.27
N LEU A 346 -16.69 0.25 16.55
CA LEU A 346 -15.94 -0.93 17.02
C LEU A 346 -14.45 -0.62 17.20
N SER A 347 -13.81 -0.01 16.21
CA SER A 347 -12.38 0.34 16.27
C SER A 347 -12.08 1.32 17.40
N MET A 348 -12.99 2.27 17.65
CA MET A 348 -12.88 3.22 18.75
C MET A 348 -13.05 2.54 20.10
N LEU A 349 -14.06 1.67 20.26
CA LEU A 349 -14.25 0.89 21.48
C LEU A 349 -13.03 0.01 21.80
N ILE A 350 -12.49 -0.69 20.77
CA ILE A 350 -11.29 -1.52 20.92
C ILE A 350 -10.11 -0.67 21.40
N LEU A 351 -9.92 0.54 20.83
CA LEU A 351 -8.85 1.43 21.25
C LEU A 351 -9.01 1.92 22.69
N GLU A 352 -10.23 2.35 23.07
CA GLU A 352 -10.49 2.99 24.35
C GLU A 352 -10.55 1.99 25.51
N LYS A 353 -11.03 0.77 25.29
CA LYS A 353 -11.27 -0.23 26.35
C LYS A 353 -10.27 -1.39 26.34
N ALA A 354 -9.88 -1.86 25.16
CA ALA A 354 -8.88 -2.93 25.04
C ALA A 354 -7.45 -2.38 24.81
N HIS A 355 -7.31 -1.07 24.58
CA HIS A 355 -6.02 -0.42 24.30
C HIS A 355 -5.28 -1.05 23.11
N VAL A 356 -6.03 -1.37 22.06
CA VAL A 356 -5.50 -1.90 20.80
C VAL A 356 -5.95 -1.00 19.65
N ALA A 357 -5.00 -0.47 18.88
CA ALA A 357 -5.31 0.37 17.73
C ALA A 357 -5.50 -0.50 16.48
N THR A 358 -6.66 -0.40 15.84
CA THR A 358 -7.00 -0.99 14.53
C THR A 358 -7.43 0.10 13.56
N VAL A 359 -7.80 -0.22 12.32
CA VAL A 359 -8.30 0.78 11.36
C VAL A 359 -9.66 0.35 10.82
N PRO A 360 -10.71 1.20 10.91
CA PRO A 360 -12.03 0.86 10.37
C PRO A 360 -11.99 0.73 8.85
N GLY A 361 -12.82 -0.16 8.32
CA GLY A 361 -12.86 -0.49 6.90
C GLY A 361 -13.40 0.61 6.00
N ASP A 362 -14.18 1.56 6.56
CA ASP A 362 -14.63 2.76 5.86
C ASP A 362 -13.46 3.50 5.19
N ALA A 363 -12.31 3.56 5.86
CA ALA A 363 -11.09 4.16 5.32
C ALA A 363 -10.63 3.55 4.00
N PHE A 364 -11.02 2.31 3.73
CA PHE A 364 -10.64 1.53 2.55
C PHE A 364 -11.81 1.29 1.58
N GLY A 365 -12.95 1.97 1.83
CA GLY A 365 -14.18 1.80 1.05
C GLY A 365 -14.90 0.47 1.30
N TYR A 366 -14.75 -0.13 2.49
CA TYR A 366 -15.35 -1.42 2.86
C TYR A 366 -15.83 -1.40 4.33
N PRO A 367 -16.99 -0.76 4.61
CA PRO A 367 -17.43 -0.40 5.97
C PRO A 367 -17.76 -1.60 6.89
N GLU A 368 -17.92 -2.81 6.35
CA GLU A 368 -18.21 -4.02 7.14
C GLU A 368 -16.97 -4.66 7.76
N CYS A 369 -15.77 -4.15 7.47
CA CYS A 369 -14.50 -4.74 7.88
C CYS A 369 -13.70 -3.83 8.82
N ILE A 370 -12.67 -4.39 9.45
CA ILE A 370 -11.57 -3.66 10.07
C ILE A 370 -10.22 -4.17 9.56
N ARG A 371 -9.22 -3.28 9.45
CA ARG A 371 -7.85 -3.71 9.13
C ARG A 371 -7.04 -3.90 10.41
N ILE A 372 -6.40 -5.05 10.50
CA ILE A 372 -5.46 -5.40 11.57
C ILE A 372 -4.11 -5.73 10.93
N SER A 373 -3.06 -5.00 11.29
CA SER A 373 -1.70 -5.28 10.88
C SER A 373 -1.09 -6.36 11.77
N TYR A 374 -0.36 -7.30 11.19
CA TYR A 374 0.44 -8.27 11.94
C TYR A 374 1.95 -8.01 11.81
N SER A 375 2.30 -6.75 11.59
CA SER A 375 3.70 -6.32 11.59
C SER A 375 4.32 -6.14 12.98
N ALA A 376 3.56 -6.32 14.05
CA ALA A 376 4.02 -6.32 15.43
C ALA A 376 4.60 -7.69 15.86
N SER A 377 5.29 -7.76 17.01
CA SER A 377 5.83 -9.02 17.53
C SER A 377 4.73 -10.06 17.81
N ARG A 378 5.12 -11.34 17.87
CA ARG A 378 4.17 -12.44 18.14
C ARG A 378 3.50 -12.26 19.50
N GLU A 379 4.23 -11.76 20.48
CA GLU A 379 3.76 -11.50 21.84
C GLU A 379 2.71 -10.39 21.84
N GLN A 380 3.01 -9.27 21.15
CA GLN A 380 2.06 -8.17 21.01
C GLN A 380 0.79 -8.58 20.25
N ILE A 381 0.92 -9.39 19.19
CA ILE A 381 -0.24 -9.92 18.46
C ILE A 381 -1.12 -10.78 19.38
N LYS A 382 -0.54 -11.71 20.14
CA LYS A 382 -1.29 -12.56 21.09
C LYS A 382 -2.02 -11.72 22.10
N GLU A 383 -1.31 -10.82 22.77
CA GLU A 383 -1.87 -9.96 23.80
C GLU A 383 -2.99 -9.08 23.27
N ALA A 384 -2.80 -8.43 22.12
CA ALA A 384 -3.82 -7.59 21.49
C ALA A 384 -5.10 -8.36 21.19
N ILE A 385 -5.00 -9.57 20.64
CA ILE A 385 -6.18 -10.36 20.29
C ILE A 385 -6.88 -10.90 21.54
N ILE A 386 -6.15 -11.23 22.62
CA ILE A 386 -6.74 -11.60 23.91
C ILE A 386 -7.55 -10.41 24.45
N ARG A 387 -6.97 -9.20 24.51
CA ARG A 387 -7.68 -7.99 24.98
C ARG A 387 -8.96 -7.71 24.18
N ILE A 388 -8.90 -7.86 22.84
CA ILE A 388 -10.09 -7.70 21.99
C ILE A 388 -11.14 -8.76 22.30
N LYS A 389 -10.73 -10.03 22.45
CA LYS A 389 -11.62 -11.15 22.75
C LYS A 389 -12.34 -10.95 24.09
N ASP A 390 -11.60 -10.57 25.12
CA ASP A 390 -12.16 -10.35 26.47
C ASP A 390 -13.16 -9.19 26.49
N LEU A 391 -12.89 -8.11 25.70
CA LEU A 391 -13.81 -6.98 25.56
C LEU A 391 -15.14 -7.38 24.88
N LEU A 392 -15.10 -8.31 23.93
CA LEU A 392 -16.23 -8.70 23.09
C LEU A 392 -16.93 -10.00 23.56
N SER A 393 -16.57 -10.51 24.74
CA SER A 393 -17.12 -11.74 25.33
C SER A 393 -18.47 -11.54 26.04
#